data_948e32af68f250012c773a5ccbb89767
#
_entry.id   948e32af68f250012c773a5ccbb89767
#
_cell.length_a   1.000
_cell.length_b   1.000
_cell.length_c   1.000
_cell.angle_alpha   90.00
_cell.angle_beta   90.00
_cell.angle_gamma   90.00
#
_symmetry.space_group_name_H-M   'P 1'
#
loop_
_entity.id
_entity.type
_entity.pdbx_description
1 polymer ?
#
loop_
_entity_poly.entity_id
_entity_poly.type
_entity_poly.pdbx_seq_one_letter_code
_entity_poly.pdbx_strand_id
1 'polypeptide(L)'
;MNTFFDLLKTRRSIRKYLPKTVEPEKIKQITTAALMSPASKRSNPWEFIVVQDKNTLQQLSECRPHGSKPLADAPLGIVVIADTNKSDVWIEDASIAALNIQLQAHDLGLGSCWLQVYNREKEEGLTAEEYIRQILNIPAHYAVLNIVSIGYSDETRKPYDEEKLPYDKVYEEKYIPKSQE
;
A
#
# COMPACT_ATOMS: atom_id res chain seq x y z
N MET A 1 -20.06 3.12 15.10
CA MET A 1 -18.97 2.32 14.49
C MET A 1 -19.31 2.11 13.04
N ASN A 2 -18.37 2.36 12.14
CA ASN A 2 -18.54 1.98 10.74
C ASN A 2 -18.49 0.46 10.65
N THR A 3 -19.30 -0.12 9.77
CA THR A 3 -19.17 -1.55 9.44
C THR A 3 -17.94 -1.78 8.58
N PHE A 4 -17.49 -3.02 8.45
CA PHE A 4 -16.40 -3.35 7.52
C PHE A 4 -16.77 -2.96 6.06
N PHE A 5 -18.04 -3.10 5.71
CA PHE A 5 -18.54 -2.69 4.40
C PHE A 5 -18.42 -1.16 4.20
N ASP A 6 -18.73 -0.37 5.24
CA ASP A 6 -18.57 1.08 5.18
C ASP A 6 -17.09 1.49 4.97
N LEU A 7 -16.15 0.78 5.61
CA LEU A 7 -14.71 1.00 5.39
C LEU A 7 -14.33 0.75 3.93
N LEU A 8 -14.80 -0.33 3.33
CA LEU A 8 -14.54 -0.63 1.92
C LEU A 8 -15.13 0.42 1.00
N LYS A 9 -16.37 0.87 1.27
CA LYS A 9 -17.09 1.86 0.48
C LYS A 9 -16.44 3.25 0.54
N THR A 10 -15.95 3.65 1.71
CA THR A 10 -15.44 5.01 1.96
C THR A 10 -13.93 5.14 1.79
N ARG A 11 -13.14 4.05 1.91
CA ARG A 11 -11.71 4.10 1.68
C ARG A 11 -11.39 4.49 0.23
N ARG A 12 -10.61 5.54 0.07
CA ARG A 12 -10.13 6.00 -1.24
C ARG A 12 -8.62 6.27 -1.18
N SER A 13 -7.94 6.24 -2.31
CA SER A 13 -6.54 6.67 -2.39
C SER A 13 -6.42 8.17 -2.19
N ILE A 14 -5.76 8.57 -1.12
CA ILE A 14 -5.48 9.95 -0.72
C ILE A 14 -4.04 10.28 -1.07
N ARG A 15 -3.82 11.38 -1.75
CA ARG A 15 -2.51 11.80 -2.28
C ARG A 15 -2.07 13.19 -1.82
N LYS A 16 -2.91 13.87 -1.04
CA LYS A 16 -2.60 15.15 -0.41
C LYS A 16 -2.79 15.03 1.09
N TYR A 17 -1.80 15.47 1.83
CA TYR A 17 -1.75 15.31 3.27
C TYR A 17 -1.54 16.64 3.97
N LEU A 18 -2.18 16.81 5.13
CA LEU A 18 -1.90 17.89 6.03
C LEU A 18 -0.50 17.71 6.65
N PRO A 19 0.23 18.78 6.95
CA PRO A 19 1.53 18.74 7.61
C PRO A 19 1.38 18.43 9.11
N LYS A 20 0.74 17.29 9.40
CA LYS A 20 0.44 16.83 10.75
C LYS A 20 1.00 15.44 10.95
N THR A 21 1.82 15.24 11.98
CA THR A 21 2.38 13.95 12.34
C THR A 21 1.29 12.93 12.69
N VAL A 22 1.55 11.66 12.40
CA VAL A 22 0.70 10.55 12.82
C VAL A 22 1.14 10.11 14.21
N GLU A 23 0.19 9.96 15.12
CA GLU A 23 0.43 9.59 16.50
C GLU A 23 1.03 8.17 16.61
N PRO A 24 2.00 7.93 17.53
CA PRO A 24 2.67 6.64 17.68
C PRO A 24 1.70 5.47 17.90
N GLU A 25 0.61 5.71 18.64
CA GLU A 25 -0.41 4.71 18.92
C GLU A 25 -1.14 4.27 17.64
N LYS A 26 -1.41 5.19 16.72
CA LYS A 26 -2.00 4.88 15.41
C LYS A 26 -1.02 4.09 14.54
N ILE A 27 0.25 4.48 14.52
CA ILE A 27 1.29 3.75 13.80
C ILE A 27 1.38 2.31 14.32
N LYS A 28 1.37 2.13 15.65
CA LYS A 28 1.37 0.82 16.26
C LYS A 28 0.15 -0.01 15.86
N GLN A 29 -1.05 0.57 15.83
CA GLN A 29 -2.26 -0.14 15.40
C GLN A 29 -2.19 -0.54 13.92
N ILE A 30 -1.70 0.34 13.05
CA ILE A 30 -1.54 0.06 11.62
C ILE A 30 -0.53 -1.07 11.39
N THR A 31 0.62 -1.04 12.06
CA THR A 31 1.63 -2.09 11.93
C THR A 31 1.16 -3.41 12.55
N THR A 32 0.38 -3.36 13.63
CA THR A 32 -0.26 -4.54 14.21
C THR A 32 -1.26 -5.19 13.22
N ALA A 33 -2.08 -4.39 12.54
CA ALA A 33 -2.99 -4.90 11.51
C ALA A 33 -2.23 -5.54 10.34
N ALA A 34 -1.10 -4.98 9.94
CA ALA A 34 -0.22 -5.58 8.94
C ALA A 34 0.30 -6.95 9.39
N LEU A 35 0.78 -7.06 10.63
CA LEU A 35 1.31 -8.31 11.21
C LEU A 35 0.23 -9.39 11.41
N MET A 36 -1.05 -9.00 11.50
CA MET A 36 -2.19 -9.92 11.56
C MET A 36 -2.63 -10.46 10.20
N SER A 37 -1.97 -10.05 9.11
CA SER A 37 -2.35 -10.48 7.77
C SER A 37 -2.08 -11.97 7.56
N PRO A 38 -3.00 -12.70 6.93
CA PRO A 38 -2.74 -14.09 6.57
C PRO A 38 -1.63 -14.18 5.52
N ALA A 39 -0.90 -15.29 5.54
CA ALA A 39 0.08 -15.65 4.53
C ALA A 39 -0.03 -17.13 4.17
N SER A 40 0.30 -17.47 2.93
CA SER A 40 0.31 -18.85 2.45
C SER A 40 1.20 -19.72 3.34
N LYS A 41 0.70 -20.90 3.72
CA LYS A 41 1.43 -21.89 4.54
C LYS A 41 1.97 -21.31 5.86
N ARG A 42 1.46 -20.15 6.32
CA ARG A 42 1.96 -19.37 7.46
C ARG A 42 3.43 -18.96 7.30
N SER A 43 3.87 -18.75 6.06
CA SER A 43 5.25 -18.36 5.74
C SER A 43 5.63 -16.98 6.27
N ASN A 44 4.64 -16.07 6.38
CA ASN A 44 4.81 -14.67 6.81
C ASN A 44 6.06 -14.03 6.18
N PRO A 45 6.12 -13.97 4.82
CA PRO A 45 7.32 -13.51 4.13
C PRO A 45 7.51 -11.99 4.22
N TRP A 46 6.43 -11.26 4.54
CA TRP A 46 6.39 -9.81 4.59
C TRP A 46 7.09 -9.24 5.83
N GLU A 47 7.74 -8.12 5.64
CA GLU A 47 8.28 -7.25 6.67
C GLU A 47 7.94 -5.79 6.35
N PHE A 48 8.01 -4.92 7.35
CA PHE A 48 7.54 -3.54 7.22
C PHE A 48 8.59 -2.57 7.74
N ILE A 49 8.95 -1.56 6.93
CA ILE A 49 9.84 -0.49 7.35
C ILE A 49 8.98 0.78 7.51
N VAL A 50 8.91 1.29 8.72
CA VAL A 50 8.19 2.51 9.07
C VAL A 50 9.12 3.70 8.90
N VAL A 51 8.77 4.63 8.03
CA VAL A 51 9.57 5.82 7.71
C VAL A 51 8.79 7.08 8.06
N GLN A 52 9.35 7.91 8.95
CA GLN A 52 8.80 9.21 9.36
C GLN A 52 9.80 10.34 9.11
N ASP A 53 11.07 10.02 8.85
CA ASP A 53 12.07 11.03 8.51
C ASP A 53 11.75 11.70 7.18
N LYS A 54 11.62 13.02 7.21
CA LYS A 54 11.19 13.80 6.06
C LYS A 54 12.17 13.71 4.88
N ASN A 55 13.47 13.65 5.16
CA ASN A 55 14.47 13.57 4.09
C ASN A 55 14.43 12.20 3.41
N THR A 56 14.26 11.14 4.20
CA THR A 56 14.10 9.77 3.68
C THR A 56 12.80 9.66 2.86
N LEU A 57 11.67 10.20 3.34
CA LEU A 57 10.42 10.22 2.59
C LEU A 57 10.55 10.99 1.27
N GLN A 58 11.27 12.12 1.27
CA GLN A 58 11.58 12.87 0.06
C GLN A 58 12.38 12.03 -0.94
N GLN A 59 13.46 11.37 -0.50
CA GLN A 59 14.25 10.48 -1.36
C GLN A 59 13.40 9.34 -1.91
N LEU A 60 12.62 8.66 -1.06
CA LEU A 60 11.73 7.58 -1.50
C LEU A 60 10.66 8.04 -2.49
N SER A 61 10.22 9.30 -2.43
CA SER A 61 9.28 9.87 -3.40
C SER A 61 9.82 9.94 -4.82
N GLU A 62 11.13 9.87 -4.97
CA GLU A 62 11.86 9.91 -6.25
C GLU A 62 12.12 8.52 -6.84
N CYS A 63 11.64 7.45 -6.20
CA CYS A 63 11.87 6.07 -6.65
C CYS A 63 11.25 5.76 -8.03
N ARG A 64 10.41 6.66 -8.55
CA ARG A 64 9.77 6.51 -9.86
C ARG A 64 9.59 7.87 -10.53
N PRO A 65 9.61 7.93 -11.87
CA PRO A 65 9.32 9.18 -12.61
C PRO A 65 7.94 9.74 -12.29
N HIS A 66 6.96 8.84 -12.10
CA HIS A 66 5.56 9.20 -11.84
C HIS A 66 4.93 8.29 -10.77
N GLY A 67 4.01 8.85 -9.98
CA GLY A 67 3.14 8.08 -9.07
C GLY A 67 3.67 7.91 -7.64
N SER A 68 4.91 8.28 -7.33
CA SER A 68 5.47 8.22 -5.97
C SER A 68 5.49 9.58 -5.24
N LYS A 69 5.26 10.68 -5.97
CA LYS A 69 5.25 12.05 -5.43
C LYS A 69 4.41 12.28 -4.16
N PRO A 70 3.24 11.63 -3.96
CA PRO A 70 2.48 11.80 -2.73
C PRO A 70 3.25 11.49 -1.45
N LEU A 71 4.36 10.74 -1.53
CA LEU A 71 5.18 10.38 -0.37
C LEU A 71 5.98 11.58 0.17
N ALA A 72 6.35 12.53 -0.68
CA ALA A 72 7.10 13.72 -0.26
C ALA A 72 6.36 14.58 0.77
N ASP A 73 5.02 14.62 0.65
CA ASP A 73 4.16 15.40 1.53
C ASP A 73 3.52 14.56 2.65
N ALA A 74 3.70 13.23 2.60
CA ALA A 74 3.16 12.34 3.63
C ALA A 74 4.02 12.39 4.90
N PRO A 75 3.39 12.45 6.10
CA PRO A 75 4.11 12.39 7.37
C PRO A 75 4.60 10.97 7.73
N LEU A 76 4.13 9.96 7.01
CA LEU A 76 4.42 8.55 7.27
C LEU A 76 4.42 7.75 5.96
N GLY A 77 5.43 6.92 5.79
CA GLY A 77 5.49 5.87 4.78
C GLY A 77 5.70 4.51 5.42
N ILE A 78 5.00 3.49 4.95
CA ILE A 78 5.29 2.10 5.31
C ILE A 78 5.72 1.37 4.06
N VAL A 79 7.00 0.95 4.04
CA VAL A 79 7.57 0.15 2.94
C VAL A 79 7.28 -1.31 3.22
N VAL A 80 6.60 -1.97 2.29
CA VAL A 80 6.26 -3.39 2.38
C VAL A 80 7.28 -4.18 1.57
N ILE A 81 8.07 -4.97 2.27
CA ILE A 81 9.08 -5.85 1.69
C ILE A 81 8.71 -7.31 1.96
N ALA A 82 9.28 -8.23 1.20
CA ALA A 82 9.07 -9.65 1.41
C ALA A 82 10.33 -10.45 1.11
N ASP A 83 10.63 -11.43 1.96
CA ASP A 83 11.65 -12.44 1.70
C ASP A 83 11.14 -13.44 0.64
N THR A 84 11.68 -13.33 -0.56
CA THR A 84 11.24 -14.14 -1.71
C THR A 84 11.60 -15.63 -1.59
N ASN A 85 12.48 -15.98 -0.65
CA ASN A 85 12.84 -17.37 -0.38
C ASN A 85 11.83 -18.10 0.53
N LYS A 86 10.98 -17.33 1.25
CA LYS A 86 10.00 -17.90 2.19
C LYS A 86 8.67 -18.29 1.55
N SER A 87 8.30 -17.64 0.43
CA SER A 87 7.00 -17.85 -0.21
C SER A 87 7.10 -17.64 -1.71
N ASP A 88 6.56 -18.59 -2.48
CA ASP A 88 6.38 -18.51 -3.93
C ASP A 88 5.22 -17.59 -4.33
N VAL A 89 4.35 -17.25 -3.36
CA VAL A 89 3.22 -16.33 -3.50
C VAL A 89 3.39 -15.07 -2.62
N TRP A 90 4.63 -14.63 -2.44
CA TRP A 90 4.96 -13.48 -1.60
C TRP A 90 4.27 -12.17 -2.05
N ILE A 91 3.97 -12.03 -3.34
CA ILE A 91 3.29 -10.85 -3.88
C ILE A 91 1.86 -10.77 -3.31
N GLU A 92 1.14 -11.88 -3.35
CA GLU A 92 -0.21 -12.00 -2.81
C GLU A 92 -0.20 -11.76 -1.28
N ASP A 93 0.69 -12.45 -0.57
CA ASP A 93 0.84 -12.32 0.88
C ASP A 93 1.12 -10.86 1.28
N ALA A 94 2.09 -10.22 0.64
CA ALA A 94 2.46 -8.84 0.90
C ALA A 94 1.37 -7.83 0.46
N SER A 95 0.62 -8.14 -0.61
CA SER A 95 -0.49 -7.31 -1.07
C SER A 95 -1.65 -7.30 -0.08
N ILE A 96 -1.96 -8.44 0.54
CA ILE A 96 -2.97 -8.54 1.60
C ILE A 96 -2.54 -7.68 2.80
N ALA A 97 -1.27 -7.78 3.21
CA ALA A 97 -0.75 -6.96 4.31
C ALA A 97 -0.81 -5.46 4.01
N ALA A 98 -0.45 -5.05 2.78
CA ALA A 98 -0.54 -3.66 2.35
C ALA A 98 -2.00 -3.15 2.33
N LEU A 99 -2.97 -4.00 2.00
CA LEU A 99 -4.39 -3.65 2.07
C LEU A 99 -4.83 -3.46 3.53
N ASN A 100 -4.42 -4.34 4.46
CA ASN A 100 -4.74 -4.20 5.87
C ASN A 100 -4.16 -2.91 6.48
N ILE A 101 -2.95 -2.51 6.07
CA ILE A 101 -2.37 -1.20 6.42
C ILE A 101 -3.32 -0.07 6.00
N GLN A 102 -3.82 -0.10 4.77
CA GLN A 102 -4.70 0.96 4.25
C GLN A 102 -6.07 0.97 4.94
N LEU A 103 -6.65 -0.20 5.21
CA LEU A 103 -7.94 -0.31 5.90
C LEU A 103 -7.84 0.18 7.34
N GLN A 104 -6.79 -0.23 8.07
CA GLN A 104 -6.57 0.24 9.44
C GLN A 104 -6.27 1.73 9.50
N ALA A 105 -5.48 2.27 8.57
CA ALA A 105 -5.25 3.71 8.48
C ALA A 105 -6.58 4.47 8.27
N HIS A 106 -7.45 3.97 7.39
CA HIS A 106 -8.76 4.56 7.14
C HIS A 106 -9.69 4.52 8.35
N ASP A 107 -9.74 3.39 9.07
CA ASP A 107 -10.51 3.22 10.31
C ASP A 107 -10.08 4.22 11.40
N LEU A 108 -8.78 4.55 11.43
CA LEU A 108 -8.20 5.54 12.34
C LEU A 108 -8.37 7.01 11.87
N GLY A 109 -9.13 7.25 10.80
CA GLY A 109 -9.38 8.59 10.24
C GLY A 109 -8.20 9.16 9.43
N LEU A 110 -7.28 8.31 8.97
CA LEU A 110 -6.17 8.69 8.12
C LEU A 110 -6.46 8.36 6.64
N GLY A 111 -5.85 9.13 5.76
CA GLY A 111 -5.78 8.83 4.34
C GLY A 111 -4.55 7.98 4.01
N SER A 112 -4.64 7.17 2.98
CA SER A 112 -3.50 6.39 2.48
C SER A 112 -3.50 6.23 0.97
N CYS A 113 -2.32 5.96 0.39
CA CYS A 113 -2.19 5.61 -1.02
C CYS A 113 -1.15 4.51 -1.21
N TRP A 114 -1.48 3.52 -2.02
CA TRP A 114 -0.55 2.51 -2.52
C TRP A 114 0.34 3.10 -3.60
N LEU A 115 1.64 3.06 -3.41
CA LEU A 115 2.66 3.48 -4.36
C LEU A 115 3.42 2.24 -4.83
N GLN A 116 3.13 1.77 -6.03
CA GLN A 116 3.73 0.56 -6.59
C GLN A 116 5.24 0.73 -6.77
N VAL A 117 6.03 -0.27 -6.34
CA VAL A 117 7.49 -0.34 -6.50
C VAL A 117 7.90 -1.53 -7.35
N TYR A 118 7.45 -2.73 -6.99
CA TYR A 118 7.77 -3.95 -7.71
C TYR A 118 7.44 -3.85 -9.20
N ASN A 119 8.34 -4.32 -10.05
CA ASN A 119 8.23 -4.18 -11.51
C ASN A 119 8.06 -2.73 -11.98
N ARG A 120 8.75 -1.78 -11.36
CA ARG A 120 8.83 -0.39 -11.81
C ARG A 120 10.29 0.05 -11.90
N GLU A 121 10.54 0.90 -12.89
CA GLU A 121 11.84 1.54 -13.07
C GLU A 121 11.83 2.94 -12.47
N LYS A 122 12.96 3.34 -11.92
CA LYS A 122 13.26 4.73 -11.58
C LYS A 122 13.74 5.47 -12.82
N GLU A 123 14.71 4.88 -13.52
CA GLU A 123 15.32 5.36 -14.74
C GLU A 123 15.96 4.18 -15.49
N GLU A 124 16.47 4.40 -16.71
CA GLU A 124 17.11 3.36 -17.50
C GLU A 124 18.28 2.70 -16.72
N GLY A 125 18.20 1.38 -16.56
CA GLY A 125 19.20 0.58 -15.85
C GLY A 125 19.13 0.62 -14.32
N LEU A 126 18.12 1.30 -13.73
CA LEU A 126 17.92 1.34 -12.28
C LEU A 126 16.45 1.10 -11.93
N THR A 127 16.16 -0.01 -11.29
CA THR A 127 14.82 -0.32 -10.82
C THR A 127 14.44 0.51 -9.58
N ALA A 128 13.14 0.73 -9.37
CA ALA A 128 12.63 1.39 -8.17
C ALA A 128 12.99 0.60 -6.90
N GLU A 129 13.02 -0.73 -6.99
CA GLU A 129 13.41 -1.61 -5.88
C GLU A 129 14.87 -1.42 -5.48
N GLU A 130 15.80 -1.44 -6.44
CA GLU A 130 17.23 -1.24 -6.19
C GLU A 130 17.50 0.12 -5.56
N TYR A 131 16.85 1.17 -6.07
CA TYR A 131 16.96 2.50 -5.50
C TYR A 131 16.49 2.55 -4.03
N ILE A 132 15.34 1.95 -3.71
CA ILE A 132 14.82 1.90 -2.34
C ILE A 132 15.71 1.04 -1.44
N ARG A 133 16.20 -0.11 -1.93
CA ARG A 133 17.13 -0.96 -1.18
C ARG A 133 18.40 -0.22 -0.77
N GLN A 134 18.95 0.62 -1.65
CA GLN A 134 20.12 1.44 -1.35
C GLN A 134 19.85 2.47 -0.23
N ILE A 135 18.68 3.15 -0.28
CA ILE A 135 18.31 4.16 0.73
C ILE A 135 18.08 3.53 2.10
N LEU A 136 17.43 2.37 2.14
CA LEU A 136 16.97 1.75 3.38
C LEU A 136 17.82 0.56 3.85
N ASN A 137 18.95 0.29 3.19
CA ASN A 137 19.85 -0.83 3.48
C ASN A 137 19.14 -2.20 3.49
N ILE A 138 18.20 -2.40 2.54
CA ILE A 138 17.43 -3.65 2.43
C ILE A 138 18.30 -4.70 1.73
N PRO A 139 18.46 -5.92 2.31
CA PRO A 139 19.22 -7.00 1.69
C PRO A 139 18.65 -7.43 0.33
N ALA A 140 19.51 -7.90 -0.57
CA ALA A 140 19.15 -8.21 -1.96
C ALA A 140 18.11 -9.33 -2.12
N HIS A 141 17.95 -10.22 -1.14
CA HIS A 141 16.96 -11.30 -1.18
C HIS A 141 15.54 -10.86 -0.80
N TYR A 142 15.37 -9.60 -0.34
CA TYR A 142 14.04 -9.01 -0.16
C TYR A 142 13.60 -8.29 -1.43
N ALA A 143 12.39 -8.57 -1.87
CA ALA A 143 11.69 -7.74 -2.85
C ALA A 143 10.99 -6.58 -2.14
N VAL A 144 10.84 -5.45 -2.83
CA VAL A 144 10.07 -4.29 -2.35
C VAL A 144 8.78 -4.21 -3.15
N LEU A 145 7.65 -4.59 -2.53
CA LEU A 145 6.36 -4.61 -3.23
C LEU A 145 5.85 -3.21 -3.52
N ASN A 146 5.70 -2.41 -2.46
CA ASN A 146 5.14 -1.07 -2.53
C ASN A 146 5.54 -0.22 -1.32
N ILE A 147 5.18 1.06 -1.38
CA ILE A 147 5.15 1.94 -0.21
C ILE A 147 3.71 2.40 -0.01
N VAL A 148 3.21 2.35 1.21
CA VAL A 148 1.93 2.96 1.58
C VAL A 148 2.22 4.32 2.20
N SER A 149 1.88 5.41 1.49
CA SER A 149 1.91 6.75 2.07
C SER A 149 0.68 6.96 2.95
N ILE A 150 0.85 7.57 4.13
CA ILE A 150 -0.19 7.69 5.15
C ILE A 150 -0.12 9.07 5.81
N GLY A 151 -1.26 9.67 6.07
CA GLY A 151 -1.36 10.94 6.79
C GLY A 151 -2.80 11.43 6.91
N TYR A 152 -2.99 12.55 7.58
CA TYR A 152 -4.28 13.22 7.60
C TYR A 152 -4.59 13.79 6.22
N SER A 153 -5.79 13.50 5.70
CA SER A 153 -6.16 13.91 4.33
C SER A 153 -6.33 15.44 4.22
N ASP A 154 -5.72 16.04 3.19
CA ASP A 154 -5.95 17.40 2.73
C ASP A 154 -6.77 17.43 1.42
N GLU A 155 -7.49 16.37 1.14
CA GLU A 155 -8.41 16.28 0.02
C GLU A 155 -9.64 15.44 0.39
N THR A 156 -10.75 15.70 -0.29
CA THR A 156 -11.98 14.91 -0.12
C THR A 156 -12.20 14.04 -1.35
N ARG A 157 -12.50 12.75 -1.14
CA ARG A 157 -12.85 11.80 -2.18
C ARG A 157 -14.25 11.23 -1.95
N LYS A 158 -15.06 11.20 -3.01
CA LYS A 158 -16.39 10.60 -2.94
C LYS A 158 -16.26 9.10 -2.65
N PRO A 159 -17.11 8.53 -1.78
CA PRO A 159 -17.25 7.09 -1.62
C PRO A 159 -17.53 6.38 -2.95
N TYR A 160 -17.38 5.06 -2.98
CA TYR A 160 -17.87 4.27 -4.10
C TYR A 160 -19.40 4.38 -4.19
N ASP A 161 -19.88 4.51 -5.40
CA ASP A 161 -21.30 4.45 -5.73
C ASP A 161 -21.62 2.99 -6.08
N GLU A 162 -22.41 2.34 -5.22
CA GLU A 162 -22.70 0.91 -5.37
C GLU A 162 -23.43 0.61 -6.68
N GLU A 163 -24.30 1.53 -7.16
CA GLU A 163 -25.04 1.36 -8.41
C GLU A 163 -24.13 1.36 -9.65
N LYS A 164 -22.91 1.92 -9.52
CA LYS A 164 -21.91 1.99 -10.61
C LYS A 164 -20.84 0.93 -10.53
N LEU A 165 -20.95 -0.02 -9.60
CA LEU A 165 -20.00 -1.12 -9.54
C LEU A 165 -20.19 -2.04 -10.75
N PRO A 166 -19.09 -2.62 -11.28
CA PRO A 166 -19.13 -3.47 -12.45
C PRO A 166 -19.65 -4.88 -12.13
N TYR A 167 -20.91 -4.99 -11.74
CA TYR A 167 -21.55 -6.27 -11.39
C TYR A 167 -21.54 -7.27 -12.55
N ASP A 168 -21.42 -6.78 -13.77
CA ASP A 168 -21.24 -7.56 -15.00
C ASP A 168 -19.95 -8.39 -15.04
N LYS A 169 -19.04 -8.20 -14.06
CA LYS A 169 -17.83 -9.01 -13.84
C LYS A 169 -18.01 -10.12 -12.82
N VAL A 170 -19.21 -10.26 -12.28
CA VAL A 170 -19.55 -11.34 -11.34
C VAL A 170 -20.33 -12.39 -12.14
N TYR A 171 -19.83 -13.62 -12.14
CA TYR A 171 -20.43 -14.77 -12.83
C TYR A 171 -20.87 -15.79 -11.79
N GLU A 172 -22.04 -16.38 -12.01
CA GLU A 172 -22.53 -17.49 -11.19
C GLU A 172 -22.15 -18.81 -11.84
N GLU A 173 -21.67 -19.76 -11.02
CA GLU A 173 -21.29 -21.12 -11.40
C GLU A 173 -20.17 -21.21 -12.45
N LYS A 174 -20.29 -20.52 -13.59
CA LYS A 174 -19.37 -20.63 -14.72
C LYS A 174 -19.11 -19.26 -15.35
N TYR A 175 -17.89 -19.12 -15.89
CA TYR A 175 -17.56 -17.96 -16.73
C TYR A 175 -18.36 -18.03 -18.04
N ILE A 176 -19.05 -16.96 -18.37
CA ILE A 176 -19.76 -16.76 -19.63
C ILE A 176 -19.06 -15.65 -20.41
N PRO A 177 -18.39 -15.96 -21.55
CA PRO A 177 -17.78 -14.92 -22.38
C PRO A 177 -18.83 -13.91 -22.84
N LYS A 178 -18.52 -12.62 -22.72
CA LYS A 178 -19.34 -11.58 -23.37
C LYS A 178 -19.14 -11.70 -24.88
N SER A 179 -20.24 -11.72 -25.65
CA SER A 179 -20.17 -11.63 -27.11
C SER A 179 -19.40 -10.33 -27.46
N GLN A 180 -18.40 -10.44 -28.31
CA GLN A 180 -17.79 -9.27 -28.92
C GLN A 180 -18.85 -8.68 -29.86
N GLU A 181 -19.47 -7.56 -29.46
CA GLU A 181 -20.24 -6.70 -30.34
C GLU A 181 -19.29 -5.79 -31.13
#